data_1c04f8f2874e765eeba6ce0ece141037
#
_entry.id   1c04f8f2874e765eeba6ce0ece141037
#
_cell.length_a   1.000
_cell.length_b   1.000
_cell.length_c   1.000
_cell.angle_alpha   90.00
_cell.angle_beta   90.00
_cell.angle_gamma   90.00
#
_symmetry.space_group_name_H-M   'P 1'
#
loop_
_entity.id
_entity.type
_entity.pdbx_description
1 polymer ?
#
loop_
_entity_poly.entity_id
_entity_poly.type
_entity_poly.pdbx_seq_one_letter_code
_entity_poly.pdbx_strand_id
1 'polypeptide(L)'
;MKTSFLQIFIIICAVACSLGASAQRSIDLINDNDRVRLDEAIGLMDNGKPKDAIKIFDDLRKKYNNYYILEYERLYAYYLAGDFKRIVKEGPKLYKHPESEPQLYQLVGNAQDVLGDPEAAVKTYDEGLKRFPSSGYLYLEKGNIHMMHKRYNEAVECYLRGVEVQPDFASNYYRLAKLFAQSTDPMWAIVYGEVVCNLQPGSERGEEMGKLIYDIFQDNIKIEDENKAHVTLTQNNTIHMNPDTTDIQVPFPLMYEMGVLSSPVLAEFMKTKKLTVAMIADLRKDALAHIDSVAPGYYNLSLLDFHRKLIKSGHWMAYNMWLMSPGAEEETNRWTDTSEGEAALNKFANWFAENRYVPTEDAPTVMTKLFKSHVLNIPSEKDIETVEGCRQHRDDALRLAKWYLEQPSNINDVTQKEVMQFLLSWSMNTDEFTFKLDADQIPGHVELFAAYMAAMTEHAIEFNVKETDEAMYCEVMLQVIDYYKRNKETLGTVDAMEKYLAMDGATLRNTLAQEYKKFK
;
A
#
# COMPACT_ATOMS: atom_id res chain seq x y z
N MET A 1 -27.25 17.87 -6.51
CA MET A 1 -26.46 16.85 -5.83
C MET A 1 -25.02 16.84 -6.39
N LYS A 2 -24.27 17.94 -6.25
CA LYS A 2 -22.87 18.06 -6.69
C LYS A 2 -21.95 18.72 -5.63
N THR A 3 -22.41 18.84 -4.39
CA THR A 3 -21.70 19.55 -3.33
C THR A 3 -21.16 18.65 -2.21
N SER A 4 -21.31 17.31 -2.30
CA SER A 4 -20.95 16.39 -1.23
C SER A 4 -19.49 15.85 -1.30
N PHE A 5 -18.83 15.92 -2.44
CA PHE A 5 -17.46 15.39 -2.61
C PHE A 5 -16.36 16.34 -2.13
N LEU A 6 -16.59 17.64 -2.15
CA LEU A 6 -15.62 18.64 -1.71
C LEU A 6 -15.52 18.74 -0.18
N GLN A 7 -16.59 18.42 0.54
CA GLN A 7 -16.62 18.48 2.01
C GLN A 7 -15.91 17.32 2.70
N ILE A 8 -15.82 16.15 2.06
CA ILE A 8 -15.10 14.99 2.61
C ILE A 8 -13.56 15.20 2.55
N PHE A 9 -13.08 16.01 1.63
CA PHE A 9 -11.65 16.34 1.50
C PHE A 9 -11.17 17.37 2.53
N ILE A 10 -12.05 18.20 3.07
CA ILE A 10 -11.71 19.28 4.03
C ILE A 10 -11.47 18.74 5.45
N ILE A 11 -12.09 17.63 5.83
CA ILE A 11 -11.97 17.06 7.19
C ILE A 11 -10.65 16.31 7.43
N ILE A 12 -9.94 15.91 6.37
CA ILE A 12 -8.68 15.14 6.51
C ILE A 12 -7.45 16.03 6.77
N CYS A 13 -7.54 17.33 6.56
CA CYS A 13 -6.43 18.27 6.76
C CYS A 13 -6.31 18.85 8.19
N ALA A 14 -7.19 18.51 9.11
CA ALA A 14 -7.15 18.97 10.51
C ALA A 14 -6.38 18.02 11.44
N VAL A 15 -5.42 17.23 10.91
CA VAL A 15 -4.45 16.55 11.78
C VAL A 15 -3.37 17.57 12.12
N ALA A 16 -3.30 17.88 13.41
CA ALA A 16 -2.32 18.76 14.02
C ALA A 16 -0.97 18.70 13.30
N CYS A 17 -0.58 19.82 12.69
CA CYS A 17 0.80 20.05 12.28
C CYS A 17 1.67 19.93 13.54
N SER A 18 2.28 18.77 13.76
CA SER A 18 3.46 18.71 14.58
C SER A 18 4.52 19.48 13.79
N LEU A 19 4.66 20.76 14.07
CA LEU A 19 5.74 21.57 13.56
C LEU A 19 7.03 20.84 13.91
N GLY A 20 7.79 20.41 12.90
CA GLY A 20 9.08 19.78 13.11
C GLY A 20 10.00 20.76 13.86
N ALA A 21 11.02 20.25 14.54
CA ALA A 21 11.95 21.06 15.35
C ALA A 21 12.63 22.20 14.54
N SER A 22 12.66 22.07 13.21
CA SER A 22 13.22 23.09 12.30
C SER A 22 12.27 24.25 12.06
N ALA A 23 10.97 23.97 11.88
CA ALA A 23 9.94 25.01 11.74
C ALA A 23 9.83 25.84 13.01
N GLN A 24 9.99 25.21 14.19
CA GLN A 24 10.03 25.91 15.47
C GLN A 24 11.19 26.93 15.53
N ARG A 25 12.37 26.62 14.97
CA ARG A 25 13.51 27.55 14.94
C ARG A 25 13.24 28.82 14.13
N SER A 26 12.60 28.70 12.97
CA SER A 26 12.25 29.85 12.14
C SER A 26 11.22 30.76 12.82
N ILE A 27 10.25 30.18 13.51
CA ILE A 27 9.25 30.94 14.28
C ILE A 27 9.90 31.75 15.42
N ASP A 28 10.91 31.18 16.10
CA ASP A 28 11.58 31.83 17.23
C ASP A 28 12.38 33.08 16.82
N LEU A 29 12.72 33.23 15.53
CA LEU A 29 13.40 34.41 15.00
C LEU A 29 12.46 35.55 14.60
N ILE A 30 11.14 35.33 14.60
CA ILE A 30 10.15 36.38 14.32
C ILE A 30 9.88 37.16 15.59
N ASN A 31 9.92 38.50 15.53
CA ASN A 31 9.66 39.34 16.70
C ASN A 31 8.17 39.22 17.15
N ASP A 32 7.91 39.55 18.41
CA ASP A 32 6.60 39.34 19.05
C ASP A 32 5.44 40.02 18.30
N ASN A 33 5.63 41.25 17.79
CA ASN A 33 4.58 41.94 17.06
C ASN A 33 4.24 41.25 15.72
N ASP A 34 5.26 40.78 15.00
CA ASP A 34 5.05 40.05 13.74
C ASP A 34 4.57 38.64 13.99
N ARG A 35 4.87 38.04 15.16
CA ARG A 35 4.29 36.77 15.60
C ARG A 35 2.78 36.87 15.78
N VAL A 36 2.30 37.93 16.44
CA VAL A 36 0.84 38.20 16.55
C VAL A 36 0.19 38.32 15.18
N ARG A 37 0.86 38.97 14.22
CA ARG A 37 0.38 39.06 12.83
C ARG A 37 0.37 37.70 12.10
N LEU A 38 1.36 36.86 12.36
CA LEU A 38 1.39 35.49 11.84
C LEU A 38 0.22 34.67 12.37
N ASP A 39 -0.03 34.73 13.70
CA ASP A 39 -1.16 34.06 14.34
C ASP A 39 -2.50 34.60 13.82
N GLU A 40 -2.60 35.92 13.58
CA GLU A 40 -3.78 36.54 12.93
C GLU A 40 -3.99 35.96 11.52
N ALA A 41 -2.94 35.81 10.72
CA ALA A 41 -3.04 35.26 9.37
C ALA A 41 -3.52 33.78 9.39
N ILE A 42 -3.00 32.97 10.32
CA ILE A 42 -3.43 31.59 10.53
C ILE A 42 -4.91 31.57 10.97
N GLY A 43 -5.29 32.39 11.93
CA GLY A 43 -6.70 32.51 12.35
C GLY A 43 -7.65 32.97 11.23
N LEU A 44 -7.18 33.80 10.28
CA LEU A 44 -7.95 34.16 9.10
C LEU A 44 -8.18 32.97 8.15
N MET A 45 -7.18 32.09 8.00
CA MET A 45 -7.33 30.85 7.22
C MET A 45 -8.40 29.94 7.85
N ASP A 46 -8.33 29.71 9.16
CA ASP A 46 -9.28 28.90 9.91
C ASP A 46 -10.72 29.44 9.81
N ASN A 47 -10.87 30.77 9.71
CA ASN A 47 -12.14 31.45 9.54
C ASN A 47 -12.59 31.62 8.08
N GLY A 48 -11.98 30.89 7.12
CA GLY A 48 -12.36 30.89 5.72
C GLY A 48 -12.03 32.19 4.97
N LYS A 49 -11.06 32.98 5.43
CA LYS A 49 -10.60 34.23 4.84
C LYS A 49 -9.15 34.14 4.31
N PRO A 50 -8.80 33.13 3.50
CA PRO A 50 -7.41 32.91 3.07
C PRO A 50 -6.85 34.08 2.25
N LYS A 51 -7.68 34.81 1.50
CA LYS A 51 -7.21 35.97 0.72
C LYS A 51 -6.72 37.13 1.60
N ASP A 52 -7.26 37.28 2.79
CA ASP A 52 -6.79 38.29 3.74
C ASP A 52 -5.52 37.83 4.44
N ALA A 53 -5.43 36.53 4.79
CA ALA A 53 -4.21 35.90 5.29
C ALA A 53 -3.02 36.09 4.34
N ILE A 54 -3.22 35.86 3.02
CA ILE A 54 -2.21 36.05 1.98
C ILE A 54 -1.60 37.46 2.04
N LYS A 55 -2.39 38.51 2.26
CA LYS A 55 -1.88 39.89 2.36
C LYS A 55 -0.91 40.06 3.53
N ILE A 56 -1.24 39.43 4.65
CA ILE A 56 -0.38 39.48 5.86
C ILE A 56 0.90 38.70 5.59
N PHE A 57 0.82 37.49 5.01
CA PHE A 57 2.01 36.72 4.64
C PHE A 57 2.90 37.44 3.63
N ASP A 58 2.32 38.06 2.59
CA ASP A 58 3.05 38.83 1.60
C ASP A 58 3.77 40.06 2.22
N ASP A 59 3.24 40.60 3.31
CA ASP A 59 3.86 41.72 4.02
C ASP A 59 4.98 41.24 4.97
N LEU A 60 4.73 40.17 5.73
CA LEU A 60 5.72 39.57 6.64
C LEU A 60 6.96 39.06 5.88
N ARG A 61 6.79 38.41 4.73
CA ARG A 61 7.91 37.89 3.92
C ARG A 61 8.83 38.98 3.34
N LYS A 62 8.40 40.22 3.23
CA LYS A 62 9.28 41.33 2.85
C LYS A 62 10.36 41.60 3.91
N LYS A 63 10.00 41.35 5.17
CA LYS A 63 10.92 41.52 6.33
C LYS A 63 11.68 40.23 6.63
N TYR A 64 11.00 39.09 6.51
CA TYR A 64 11.50 37.75 6.80
C TYR A 64 11.67 36.93 5.51
N ASN A 65 12.58 37.40 4.67
CA ASN A 65 12.84 36.76 3.39
C ASN A 65 13.41 35.35 3.59
N ASN A 66 12.86 34.36 2.85
CA ASN A 66 13.30 32.97 2.90
C ASN A 66 13.05 32.23 4.24
N TYR A 67 12.04 32.67 5.01
CA TYR A 67 11.57 31.92 6.17
C TYR A 67 10.56 30.86 5.70
N TYR A 68 10.91 29.58 5.87
CA TYR A 68 10.12 28.46 5.33
C TYR A 68 8.66 28.50 5.76
N ILE A 69 8.41 28.71 7.06
CA ILE A 69 7.05 28.72 7.60
C ILE A 69 6.16 29.77 6.92
N LEU A 70 6.66 30.97 6.67
CA LEU A 70 5.88 32.03 6.01
C LEU A 70 5.59 31.70 4.55
N GLU A 71 6.55 31.11 3.85
CA GLU A 71 6.37 30.69 2.46
C GLU A 71 5.42 29.51 2.37
N TYR A 72 5.52 28.53 3.26
CA TYR A 72 4.65 27.35 3.31
C TYR A 72 3.22 27.73 3.65
N GLU A 73 2.99 28.49 4.73
CA GLU A 73 1.65 28.93 5.14
C GLU A 73 0.97 29.78 4.07
N ARG A 74 1.74 30.61 3.35
CA ARG A 74 1.23 31.37 2.22
C ARG A 74 0.80 30.45 1.06
N LEU A 75 1.57 29.41 0.76
CA LEU A 75 1.18 28.40 -0.25
C LEU A 75 -0.10 27.67 0.19
N TYR A 76 -0.20 27.35 1.48
CA TYR A 76 -1.40 26.75 2.03
C TYR A 76 -2.62 27.69 1.97
N ALA A 77 -2.41 28.99 2.23
CA ALA A 77 -3.47 30.00 2.02
C ALA A 77 -3.90 30.09 0.55
N TYR A 78 -2.98 29.94 -0.42
CA TYR A 78 -3.36 29.82 -1.84
C TYR A 78 -4.18 28.56 -2.10
N TYR A 79 -3.88 27.45 -1.46
CA TYR A 79 -4.66 26.21 -1.56
C TYR A 79 -6.11 26.44 -1.10
N LEU A 80 -6.29 27.02 0.08
CA LEU A 80 -7.60 27.36 0.62
C LEU A 80 -8.36 28.41 -0.23
N ALA A 81 -7.62 29.30 -0.91
CA ALA A 81 -8.18 30.28 -1.83
C ALA A 81 -8.49 29.71 -3.23
N GLY A 82 -8.08 28.47 -3.54
CA GLY A 82 -8.24 27.84 -4.85
C GLY A 82 -7.24 28.32 -5.92
N ASP A 83 -6.15 29.00 -5.53
CA ASP A 83 -5.13 29.46 -6.47
C ASP A 83 -4.03 28.39 -6.67
N PHE A 84 -4.45 27.24 -7.20
CA PHE A 84 -3.56 26.07 -7.41
C PHE A 84 -2.43 26.38 -8.39
N LYS A 85 -2.65 27.27 -9.37
CA LYS A 85 -1.61 27.66 -10.34
C LYS A 85 -0.42 28.32 -9.65
N ARG A 86 -0.65 29.13 -8.62
CA ARG A 86 0.43 29.71 -7.83
C ARG A 86 1.21 28.68 -7.04
N ILE A 87 0.54 27.71 -6.46
CA ILE A 87 1.19 26.64 -5.70
C ILE A 87 2.15 25.88 -6.61
N VAL A 88 1.70 25.43 -7.77
CA VAL A 88 2.54 24.71 -8.74
C VAL A 88 3.71 25.55 -9.25
N LYS A 89 3.55 26.87 -9.35
CA LYS A 89 4.62 27.78 -9.78
C LYS A 89 5.64 28.10 -8.68
N GLU A 90 5.19 28.27 -7.45
CA GLU A 90 6.02 28.79 -6.34
C GLU A 90 6.53 27.69 -5.42
N GLY A 91 5.73 26.64 -5.17
CA GLY A 91 6.08 25.55 -4.25
C GLY A 91 7.38 24.83 -4.57
N PRO A 92 7.68 24.46 -5.84
CA PRO A 92 8.93 23.79 -6.17
C PRO A 92 10.21 24.58 -5.84
N LYS A 93 10.11 25.90 -5.70
CA LYS A 93 11.26 26.73 -5.30
C LYS A 93 11.71 26.44 -3.86
N LEU A 94 10.81 25.90 -3.04
CA LEU A 94 11.06 25.57 -1.63
C LEU A 94 11.55 24.13 -1.43
N TYR A 95 11.57 23.28 -2.45
CA TYR A 95 12.00 21.88 -2.31
C TYR A 95 13.41 21.73 -1.74
N LYS A 96 14.31 22.64 -2.11
CA LYS A 96 15.71 22.65 -1.63
C LYS A 96 15.91 23.42 -0.31
N HIS A 97 14.85 24.00 0.25
CA HIS A 97 14.96 24.70 1.52
C HIS A 97 15.36 23.71 2.64
N PRO A 98 16.28 24.06 3.55
CA PRO A 98 16.72 23.16 4.62
C PRO A 98 15.56 22.64 5.50
N GLU A 99 14.56 23.47 5.74
CA GLU A 99 13.37 23.17 6.55
C GLU A 99 12.22 22.57 5.72
N SER A 100 12.44 22.22 4.46
CA SER A 100 11.40 21.60 3.63
C SER A 100 10.95 20.25 4.21
N GLU A 101 9.65 20.03 4.21
CA GLU A 101 8.99 18.86 4.80
C GLU A 101 8.12 18.13 3.75
N PRO A 102 7.72 16.86 4.01
CA PRO A 102 6.86 16.08 3.10
C PRO A 102 5.57 16.80 2.69
N GLN A 103 4.99 17.60 3.59
CA GLN A 103 3.75 18.34 3.38
C GLN A 103 3.82 19.35 2.23
N LEU A 104 5.03 19.88 1.93
CA LEU A 104 5.23 20.76 0.79
C LEU A 104 5.00 20.03 -0.53
N TYR A 105 5.51 18.81 -0.64
CA TYR A 105 5.33 17.97 -1.84
C TYR A 105 3.87 17.54 -2.00
N GLN A 106 3.18 17.24 -0.88
CA GLN A 106 1.75 16.99 -0.90
C GLN A 106 0.99 18.20 -1.44
N LEU A 107 1.25 19.37 -0.89
CA LEU A 107 0.53 20.60 -1.28
C LEU A 107 0.67 20.89 -2.78
N VAL A 108 1.88 20.70 -3.33
CA VAL A 108 2.15 20.91 -4.76
C VAL A 108 1.51 19.80 -5.60
N GLY A 109 1.66 18.53 -5.21
CA GLY A 109 1.09 17.40 -5.93
C GLY A 109 -0.44 17.46 -5.96
N ASN A 110 -1.08 17.74 -4.82
CA ASN A 110 -2.53 17.94 -4.78
C ASN A 110 -3.00 19.09 -5.67
N ALA A 111 -2.25 20.19 -5.73
CA ALA A 111 -2.56 21.30 -6.62
C ALA A 111 -2.42 20.92 -8.10
N GLN A 112 -1.45 20.08 -8.46
CA GLN A 112 -1.27 19.56 -9.82
C GLN A 112 -2.44 18.64 -10.22
N ASP A 113 -2.86 17.74 -9.33
CA ASP A 113 -3.99 16.85 -9.59
C ASP A 113 -5.30 17.62 -9.77
N VAL A 114 -5.58 18.61 -8.92
CA VAL A 114 -6.76 19.50 -9.06
C VAL A 114 -6.73 20.27 -10.38
N LEU A 115 -5.55 20.60 -10.90
CA LEU A 115 -5.40 21.24 -12.21
C LEU A 115 -5.50 20.25 -13.38
N GLY A 116 -5.68 18.96 -13.11
CA GLY A 116 -5.87 17.91 -14.11
C GLY A 116 -4.58 17.27 -14.60
N ASP A 117 -3.49 17.36 -13.83
CA ASP A 117 -2.20 16.73 -14.16
C ASP A 117 -1.77 15.74 -13.05
N PRO A 118 -2.44 14.56 -12.95
CA PRO A 118 -2.12 13.54 -11.95
C PRO A 118 -0.71 12.95 -12.13
N GLU A 119 -0.19 12.91 -13.35
CA GLU A 119 1.15 12.40 -13.62
C GLU A 119 2.24 13.36 -13.08
N ALA A 120 2.01 14.66 -13.16
CA ALA A 120 2.88 15.64 -12.49
C ALA A 120 2.80 15.49 -10.95
N ALA A 121 1.61 15.23 -10.41
CA ALA A 121 1.44 14.98 -8.97
C ALA A 121 2.25 13.77 -8.51
N VAL A 122 2.16 12.62 -9.21
CA VAL A 122 2.93 11.42 -8.91
C VAL A 122 4.44 11.70 -8.94
N LYS A 123 4.93 12.39 -9.98
CA LYS A 123 6.35 12.79 -10.07
C LYS A 123 6.79 13.69 -8.92
N THR A 124 5.91 14.58 -8.47
CA THR A 124 6.18 15.45 -7.31
C THR A 124 6.31 14.63 -6.03
N TYR A 125 5.44 13.63 -5.82
CA TYR A 125 5.56 12.74 -4.66
C TYR A 125 6.83 11.88 -4.74
N ASP A 126 7.20 11.38 -5.93
CA ASP A 126 8.45 10.63 -6.12
C ASP A 126 9.69 11.48 -5.83
N GLU A 127 9.68 12.78 -6.19
CA GLU A 127 10.74 13.71 -5.80
C GLU A 127 10.78 13.91 -4.28
N GLY A 128 9.62 14.02 -3.64
CA GLY A 128 9.49 14.07 -2.19
C GLY A 128 10.03 12.81 -1.50
N LEU A 129 9.69 11.63 -2.02
CA LEU A 129 10.14 10.34 -1.49
C LEU A 129 11.65 10.11 -1.65
N LYS A 130 12.30 10.68 -2.68
CA LYS A 130 13.78 10.67 -2.76
C LYS A 130 14.43 11.41 -1.59
N ARG A 131 13.78 12.45 -1.08
CA ARG A 131 14.26 13.23 0.05
C ARG A 131 13.80 12.71 1.41
N PHE A 132 12.59 12.16 1.46
CA PHE A 132 11.92 11.65 2.65
C PHE A 132 11.47 10.19 2.43
N PRO A 133 12.40 9.24 2.30
CA PRO A 133 12.09 7.86 1.90
C PRO A 133 11.23 7.09 2.91
N SER A 134 11.22 7.52 4.18
CA SER A 134 10.40 6.94 5.25
C SER A 134 9.05 7.64 5.45
N SER A 135 8.63 8.51 4.53
CA SER A 135 7.36 9.20 4.64
C SER A 135 6.18 8.32 4.18
N GLY A 136 5.55 7.59 5.09
CA GLY A 136 4.29 6.88 4.82
C GLY A 136 3.17 7.80 4.34
N TYR A 137 3.27 9.08 4.70
CA TYR A 137 2.36 10.13 4.26
C TYR A 137 2.44 10.42 2.74
N LEU A 138 3.63 10.54 2.18
CA LEU A 138 3.79 10.74 0.74
C LEU A 138 3.37 9.50 -0.07
N TYR A 139 3.62 8.30 0.46
CA TYR A 139 3.09 7.07 -0.13
C TYR A 139 1.56 7.05 -0.10
N LEU A 140 0.93 7.52 0.99
CA LEU A 140 -0.53 7.66 1.08
C LEU A 140 -1.07 8.56 -0.03
N GLU A 141 -0.49 9.74 -0.20
CA GLU A 141 -0.96 10.70 -1.21
C GLU A 141 -0.75 10.19 -2.64
N LYS A 142 0.39 9.59 -2.92
CA LYS A 142 0.63 8.93 -4.20
C LYS A 142 -0.41 7.83 -4.47
N GLY A 143 -0.69 6.99 -3.49
CA GLY A 143 -1.72 5.97 -3.57
C GLY A 143 -3.13 6.55 -3.77
N ASN A 144 -3.45 7.69 -3.15
CA ASN A 144 -4.73 8.37 -3.33
C ASN A 144 -4.92 8.84 -4.78
N ILE A 145 -3.86 9.38 -5.44
CA ILE A 145 -3.93 9.72 -6.87
C ILE A 145 -4.23 8.48 -7.72
N HIS A 146 -3.51 7.38 -7.49
CA HIS A 146 -3.78 6.14 -8.20
C HIS A 146 -5.21 5.65 -7.98
N MET A 147 -5.75 5.72 -6.75
CA MET A 147 -7.15 5.39 -6.43
C MET A 147 -8.16 6.23 -7.21
N MET A 148 -7.97 7.56 -7.23
CA MET A 148 -8.87 8.48 -7.94
C MET A 148 -8.92 8.19 -9.43
N HIS A 149 -7.82 7.72 -10.01
CA HIS A 149 -7.70 7.36 -11.42
C HIS A 149 -7.91 5.86 -11.68
N LYS A 150 -8.47 5.10 -10.72
CA LYS A 150 -8.82 3.68 -10.82
C LYS A 150 -7.61 2.76 -11.08
N ARG A 151 -6.42 3.20 -10.77
CA ARG A 151 -5.18 2.41 -10.82
C ARG A 151 -5.02 1.70 -9.48
N TYR A 152 -5.85 0.66 -9.24
CA TYR A 152 -6.00 0.06 -7.92
C TYR A 152 -4.75 -0.70 -7.47
N ASN A 153 -4.05 -1.37 -8.37
CA ASN A 153 -2.84 -2.13 -8.05
C ASN A 153 -1.72 -1.19 -7.58
N GLU A 154 -1.49 -0.10 -8.32
CA GLU A 154 -0.50 0.91 -7.96
C GLU A 154 -0.85 1.62 -6.65
N ALA A 155 -2.15 1.80 -6.38
CA ALA A 155 -2.60 2.33 -5.10
C ALA A 155 -2.27 1.37 -3.94
N VAL A 156 -2.54 0.07 -4.10
CA VAL A 156 -2.20 -0.97 -3.11
C VAL A 156 -0.70 -0.97 -2.85
N GLU A 157 0.15 -0.96 -3.89
CA GLU A 157 1.60 -0.94 -3.74
C GLU A 157 2.09 0.30 -2.96
N CYS A 158 1.54 1.47 -3.27
CA CYS A 158 1.87 2.68 -2.53
C CYS A 158 1.50 2.55 -1.04
N TYR A 159 0.28 2.08 -0.73
CA TYR A 159 -0.13 1.93 0.67
C TYR A 159 0.66 0.85 1.41
N LEU A 160 0.98 -0.28 0.74
CA LEU A 160 1.85 -1.33 1.30
C LEU A 160 3.24 -0.77 1.62
N ARG A 161 3.81 -0.01 0.69
CA ARG A 161 5.10 0.65 0.94
C ARG A 161 5.01 1.67 2.06
N GLY A 162 3.89 2.39 2.14
CA GLY A 162 3.61 3.34 3.22
C GLY A 162 3.57 2.68 4.60
N VAL A 163 2.98 1.47 4.74
CA VAL A 163 2.96 0.74 6.02
C VAL A 163 4.33 0.15 6.36
N GLU A 164 5.14 -0.24 5.38
CA GLU A 164 6.50 -0.72 5.60
C GLU A 164 7.42 0.36 6.16
N VAL A 165 7.35 1.57 5.61
CA VAL A 165 8.27 2.66 5.99
C VAL A 165 7.81 3.45 7.21
N GLN A 166 6.52 3.43 7.52
CA GLN A 166 5.93 4.11 8.68
C GLN A 166 4.81 3.26 9.30
N PRO A 167 5.16 2.23 10.10
CA PRO A 167 4.22 1.23 10.61
C PRO A 167 3.19 1.78 11.61
N ASP A 168 3.43 2.91 12.24
CA ASP A 168 2.51 3.57 13.17
C ASP A 168 1.52 4.53 12.48
N PHE A 169 1.66 4.72 11.16
CA PHE A 169 0.79 5.62 10.40
C PHE A 169 -0.48 4.92 9.92
N ALA A 170 -1.55 5.00 10.71
CA ALA A 170 -2.80 4.28 10.51
C ALA A 170 -3.49 4.50 9.15
N SER A 171 -3.22 5.63 8.46
CA SER A 171 -3.95 5.99 7.25
C SER A 171 -3.69 5.03 6.07
N ASN A 172 -2.48 4.47 5.93
CA ASN A 172 -2.19 3.49 4.90
C ASN A 172 -2.94 2.18 5.15
N TYR A 173 -2.98 1.70 6.39
CA TYR A 173 -3.78 0.51 6.78
C TYR A 173 -5.27 0.73 6.52
N TYR A 174 -5.78 1.92 6.86
CA TYR A 174 -7.18 2.27 6.59
C TYR A 174 -7.52 2.19 5.09
N ARG A 175 -6.64 2.70 4.23
CA ARG A 175 -6.82 2.62 2.77
C ARG A 175 -6.77 1.17 2.27
N LEU A 176 -5.83 0.38 2.75
CA LEU A 176 -5.74 -1.06 2.44
C LEU A 176 -7.00 -1.79 2.88
N ALA A 177 -7.47 -1.59 4.12
CA ALA A 177 -8.69 -2.22 4.61
C ALA A 177 -9.91 -1.90 3.73
N LYS A 178 -10.09 -0.63 3.34
CA LYS A 178 -11.19 -0.20 2.46
C LYS A 178 -11.11 -0.84 1.06
N LEU A 179 -9.91 -0.98 0.51
CA LEU A 179 -9.71 -1.63 -0.80
C LEU A 179 -10.00 -3.12 -0.74
N PHE A 180 -9.42 -3.81 0.24
CA PHE A 180 -9.59 -5.25 0.36
C PHE A 180 -11.01 -5.67 0.72
N ALA A 181 -11.77 -4.82 1.41
CA ALA A 181 -13.19 -5.06 1.67
C ALA A 181 -14.04 -5.17 0.39
N GLN A 182 -13.57 -4.60 -0.72
CA GLN A 182 -14.24 -4.63 -2.02
C GLN A 182 -13.56 -5.60 -3.01
N SER A 183 -12.58 -6.36 -2.54
CA SER A 183 -11.81 -7.31 -3.35
C SER A 183 -12.30 -8.75 -3.14
N THR A 184 -11.68 -9.68 -3.85
CA THR A 184 -11.87 -11.12 -3.66
C THR A 184 -11.18 -11.68 -2.40
N ASP A 185 -10.48 -10.85 -1.65
CA ASP A 185 -9.71 -11.23 -0.46
C ASP A 185 -10.05 -10.38 0.77
N PRO A 186 -11.32 -10.38 1.24
CA PRO A 186 -11.76 -9.57 2.38
C PRO A 186 -11.03 -9.91 3.69
N MET A 187 -10.36 -11.06 3.79
CA MET A 187 -9.54 -11.39 4.96
C MET A 187 -8.45 -10.35 5.23
N TRP A 188 -7.85 -9.76 4.18
CA TRP A 188 -6.88 -8.69 4.36
C TRP A 188 -7.51 -7.40 4.87
N ALA A 189 -8.78 -7.14 4.54
CA ALA A 189 -9.51 -6.01 5.14
C ALA A 189 -9.68 -6.17 6.65
N ILE A 190 -9.91 -7.41 7.12
CA ILE A 190 -9.96 -7.71 8.57
C ILE A 190 -8.60 -7.42 9.20
N VAL A 191 -7.51 -7.94 8.63
CA VAL A 191 -6.14 -7.75 9.17
C VAL A 191 -5.78 -6.27 9.26
N TYR A 192 -5.90 -5.52 8.17
CA TYR A 192 -5.54 -4.10 8.14
C TYR A 192 -6.50 -3.23 8.96
N GLY A 193 -7.80 -3.54 8.94
CA GLY A 193 -8.80 -2.84 9.73
C GLY A 193 -8.56 -3.00 11.24
N GLU A 194 -8.18 -4.19 11.68
CA GLU A 194 -7.85 -4.47 13.08
C GLU A 194 -6.61 -3.68 13.55
N VAL A 195 -5.61 -3.51 12.68
CA VAL A 195 -4.47 -2.63 12.98
C VAL A 195 -4.93 -1.19 13.19
N VAL A 196 -5.85 -0.67 12.35
CA VAL A 196 -6.40 0.69 12.51
C VAL A 196 -7.14 0.83 13.84
N CYS A 197 -7.98 -0.15 14.22
CA CYS A 197 -8.68 -0.13 15.51
C CYS A 197 -7.71 -0.05 16.70
N ASN A 198 -6.58 -0.74 16.60
CA ASN A 198 -5.56 -0.72 17.64
C ASN A 198 -4.73 0.57 17.65
N LEU A 199 -4.40 1.15 16.48
CA LEU A 199 -3.65 2.40 16.38
C LEU A 199 -4.50 3.62 16.78
N GLN A 200 -5.79 3.59 16.48
CA GLN A 200 -6.72 4.71 16.69
C GLN A 200 -7.98 4.28 17.48
N PRO A 201 -7.83 3.72 18.69
CA PRO A 201 -8.97 3.26 19.48
C PRO A 201 -9.93 4.40 19.82
N GLY A 202 -11.23 4.18 19.63
CA GLY A 202 -12.29 5.17 19.91
C GLY A 202 -12.34 6.35 18.93
N SER A 203 -11.58 6.31 17.85
CA SER A 203 -11.71 7.28 16.76
C SER A 203 -12.81 6.86 15.78
N GLU A 204 -13.37 7.82 15.05
CA GLU A 204 -14.36 7.56 14.00
C GLU A 204 -13.87 6.52 12.98
N ARG A 205 -12.58 6.55 12.59
CA ARG A 205 -11.98 5.55 11.70
C ARG A 205 -11.85 4.18 12.35
N GLY A 206 -11.50 4.13 13.65
CA GLY A 206 -11.46 2.87 14.39
C GLY A 206 -12.85 2.24 14.47
N GLU A 207 -13.88 3.02 14.76
CA GLU A 207 -15.27 2.56 14.77
C GLU A 207 -15.74 2.09 13.38
N GLU A 208 -15.42 2.83 12.32
CA GLU A 208 -15.71 2.41 10.95
C GLU A 208 -15.06 1.06 10.63
N MET A 209 -13.79 0.86 11.03
CA MET A 209 -13.09 -0.41 10.79
C MET A 209 -13.64 -1.55 11.64
N GLY A 210 -14.02 -1.29 12.89
CA GLY A 210 -14.68 -2.27 13.76
C GLY A 210 -16.01 -2.76 13.15
N LYS A 211 -16.81 -1.83 12.62
CA LYS A 211 -18.03 -2.16 11.89
C LYS A 211 -17.72 -2.94 10.62
N LEU A 212 -16.73 -2.53 9.84
CA LEU A 212 -16.33 -3.20 8.61
C LEU A 212 -15.91 -4.66 8.88
N ILE A 213 -15.14 -4.92 9.94
CA ILE A 213 -14.73 -6.27 10.34
C ILE A 213 -15.95 -7.13 10.65
N TYR A 214 -16.91 -6.59 11.43
CA TYR A 214 -18.14 -7.29 11.74
C TYR A 214 -18.93 -7.61 10.46
N ASP A 215 -19.15 -6.63 9.61
CA ASP A 215 -19.90 -6.79 8.36
C ASP A 215 -19.25 -7.84 7.44
N ILE A 216 -17.91 -7.87 7.33
CA ILE A 216 -17.20 -8.88 6.54
C ILE A 216 -17.51 -10.30 7.05
N PHE A 217 -17.49 -10.55 8.35
CA PHE A 217 -17.85 -11.85 8.89
C PHE A 217 -19.31 -12.19 8.61
N GLN A 218 -20.24 -11.23 8.78
CA GLN A 218 -21.67 -11.43 8.49
C GLN A 218 -21.93 -11.73 7.01
N ASP A 219 -21.18 -11.07 6.11
CA ASP A 219 -21.39 -11.19 4.67
C ASP A 219 -20.75 -12.43 4.05
N ASN A 220 -19.67 -12.93 4.66
CA ASN A 220 -18.87 -14.01 4.11
C ASN A 220 -19.01 -15.35 4.84
N ILE A 221 -19.77 -15.40 5.95
CA ILE A 221 -20.14 -16.65 6.64
C ILE A 221 -21.66 -16.76 6.63
N LYS A 222 -22.20 -17.61 5.75
CA LYS A 222 -23.65 -17.72 5.49
C LYS A 222 -24.12 -19.15 5.59
N ILE A 223 -25.38 -19.33 5.93
CA ILE A 223 -26.07 -20.63 5.85
C ILE A 223 -26.61 -20.76 4.44
N GLU A 224 -26.17 -21.80 3.71
CA GLU A 224 -26.66 -22.10 2.37
C GLU A 224 -27.94 -22.97 2.44
N ASP A 225 -27.90 -23.98 3.31
CA ASP A 225 -29.06 -24.85 3.61
C ASP A 225 -29.02 -25.35 5.07
N GLU A 226 -29.94 -26.26 5.45
CA GLU A 226 -30.06 -26.76 6.81
C GLU A 226 -28.80 -27.48 7.34
N ASN A 227 -27.95 -27.97 6.42
CA ASN A 227 -26.77 -28.78 6.74
C ASN A 227 -25.45 -28.18 6.21
N LYS A 228 -25.50 -26.97 5.60
CA LYS A 228 -24.35 -26.41 4.92
C LYS A 228 -24.18 -24.92 5.23
N ALA A 229 -23.04 -24.60 5.79
CA ALA A 229 -22.56 -23.23 5.89
C ALA A 229 -21.51 -22.96 4.80
N HIS A 230 -21.54 -21.75 4.27
CA HIS A 230 -20.59 -21.26 3.27
C HIS A 230 -19.70 -20.19 3.92
N VAL A 231 -18.40 -20.33 3.73
CA VAL A 231 -17.39 -19.37 4.19
C VAL A 231 -16.58 -18.94 2.97
N THR A 232 -16.43 -17.63 2.77
CA THR A 232 -15.71 -17.06 1.63
C THR A 232 -14.89 -15.84 2.07
N LEU A 233 -13.88 -16.07 2.90
CA LEU A 233 -12.97 -14.99 3.34
C LEU A 233 -11.86 -14.72 2.33
N THR A 234 -11.68 -15.62 1.35
CA THR A 234 -10.80 -15.46 0.20
C THR A 234 -11.33 -16.22 -1.00
N GLN A 235 -11.10 -15.70 -2.20
CA GLN A 235 -11.29 -16.44 -3.45
C GLN A 235 -9.95 -16.91 -4.04
N ASN A 236 -8.84 -16.54 -3.43
CA ASN A 236 -7.50 -16.98 -3.83
C ASN A 236 -7.20 -18.35 -3.21
N ASN A 237 -7.50 -19.41 -3.97
CA ASN A 237 -7.32 -20.81 -3.59
C ASN A 237 -6.02 -21.40 -4.18
N THR A 238 -5.10 -20.58 -4.66
CA THR A 238 -3.85 -21.05 -5.27
C THR A 238 -2.91 -21.57 -4.19
N ILE A 239 -2.65 -22.88 -4.21
CA ILE A 239 -1.66 -23.51 -3.33
C ILE A 239 -0.41 -23.75 -4.17
N HIS A 240 0.70 -23.16 -3.73
CA HIS A 240 1.99 -23.37 -4.39
C HIS A 240 2.68 -24.59 -3.80
N MET A 241 3.09 -25.51 -4.68
CA MET A 241 3.92 -26.65 -4.31
C MET A 241 5.30 -26.48 -4.91
N ASN A 242 6.32 -26.53 -4.08
CA ASN A 242 7.70 -26.61 -4.56
C ASN A 242 8.01 -28.08 -4.87
N PRO A 243 8.17 -28.46 -6.15
CA PRO A 243 8.41 -29.85 -6.52
C PRO A 243 9.75 -30.39 -6.01
N ASP A 244 10.71 -29.52 -5.70
CA ASP A 244 12.05 -29.92 -5.27
C ASP A 244 12.18 -30.10 -3.77
N THR A 245 11.33 -29.42 -2.97
CA THR A 245 11.39 -29.44 -1.49
C THR A 245 10.20 -30.11 -0.82
N THR A 246 9.14 -30.46 -1.58
CA THR A 246 7.83 -30.91 -1.04
C THR A 246 7.14 -29.87 -0.14
N ASP A 247 7.66 -28.63 -0.09
CA ASP A 247 7.02 -27.56 0.67
C ASP A 247 5.75 -27.11 -0.02
N ILE A 248 4.66 -27.10 0.73
CA ILE A 248 3.36 -26.62 0.29
C ILE A 248 3.16 -25.24 0.91
N GLN A 249 3.04 -24.22 0.06
CA GLN A 249 2.73 -22.86 0.50
C GLN A 249 1.23 -22.64 0.34
N VAL A 250 0.53 -22.55 1.47
CA VAL A 250 -0.89 -22.22 1.53
C VAL A 250 -1.02 -20.72 1.84
N PRO A 251 -1.83 -19.96 1.08
CA PRO A 251 -2.11 -18.56 1.40
C PRO A 251 -2.63 -18.37 2.83
N PHE A 252 -2.16 -17.32 3.53
CA PHE A 252 -2.65 -17.02 4.87
C PHE A 252 -4.18 -16.90 4.94
N PRO A 253 -4.87 -16.18 4.04
CA PRO A 253 -6.33 -16.11 4.04
C PRO A 253 -6.99 -17.49 3.90
N LEU A 254 -6.48 -18.34 3.02
CA LEU A 254 -7.01 -19.69 2.82
C LEU A 254 -6.78 -20.56 4.07
N MET A 255 -5.60 -20.51 4.68
CA MET A 255 -5.32 -21.26 5.91
C MET A 255 -6.24 -20.81 7.05
N TYR A 256 -6.50 -19.51 7.16
CA TYR A 256 -7.43 -18.97 8.14
C TYR A 256 -8.87 -19.45 7.88
N GLU A 257 -9.33 -19.41 6.63
CA GLU A 257 -10.64 -19.90 6.21
C GLU A 257 -10.81 -21.39 6.51
N MET A 258 -9.78 -22.21 6.24
CA MET A 258 -9.79 -23.63 6.60
C MET A 258 -9.97 -23.86 8.10
N GLY A 259 -9.36 -23.03 8.92
CA GLY A 259 -9.53 -23.03 10.37
C GLY A 259 -10.96 -22.67 10.79
N VAL A 260 -11.55 -21.66 10.18
CA VAL A 260 -12.97 -21.31 10.37
C VAL A 260 -13.87 -22.47 9.97
N LEU A 261 -13.64 -23.07 8.80
CA LEU A 261 -14.43 -24.21 8.31
C LEU A 261 -14.33 -25.46 9.21
N SER A 262 -13.23 -25.63 9.90
CA SER A 262 -13.04 -26.75 10.84
C SER A 262 -13.66 -26.52 12.23
N SER A 263 -14.17 -25.32 12.50
CA SER A 263 -14.69 -24.94 13.82
C SER A 263 -16.04 -25.58 14.13
N PRO A 264 -16.22 -26.16 15.34
CA PRO A 264 -17.52 -26.69 15.78
C PRO A 264 -18.57 -25.57 15.95
N VAL A 265 -18.17 -24.32 16.02
CA VAL A 265 -19.08 -23.16 16.16
C VAL A 265 -20.01 -23.02 14.97
N LEU A 266 -19.58 -23.44 13.76
CA LEU A 266 -20.44 -23.44 12.57
C LEU A 266 -21.69 -24.32 12.74
N ALA A 267 -21.59 -25.43 13.48
CA ALA A 267 -22.73 -26.29 13.77
C ALA A 267 -23.77 -25.59 14.69
N GLU A 268 -23.31 -24.76 15.62
CA GLU A 268 -24.21 -23.96 16.46
C GLU A 268 -24.80 -22.79 15.66
N PHE A 269 -24.00 -22.15 14.81
CA PHE A 269 -24.49 -21.11 13.89
C PHE A 269 -25.60 -21.64 12.97
N MET A 270 -25.44 -22.85 12.40
CA MET A 270 -26.48 -23.49 11.58
C MET A 270 -27.81 -23.72 12.34
N LYS A 271 -27.73 -24.02 13.63
CA LYS A 271 -28.94 -24.20 14.49
C LYS A 271 -29.61 -22.87 14.82
N THR A 272 -28.83 -21.88 15.25
CA THR A 272 -29.34 -20.59 15.72
C THR A 272 -29.70 -19.64 14.59
N LYS A 273 -29.15 -19.85 13.39
CA LYS A 273 -29.26 -19.00 12.20
C LYS A 273 -28.86 -17.54 12.45
N LYS A 274 -28.09 -17.31 13.51
CA LYS A 274 -27.59 -15.98 13.89
C LYS A 274 -26.12 -16.06 14.25
N LEU A 275 -25.28 -15.42 13.44
CA LEU A 275 -23.86 -15.29 13.72
C LEU A 275 -23.63 -14.14 14.70
N THR A 276 -23.26 -14.46 15.94
CA THR A 276 -23.03 -13.48 17.01
C THR A 276 -21.55 -13.08 17.09
N VAL A 277 -21.27 -11.95 17.76
CA VAL A 277 -19.88 -11.52 18.05
C VAL A 277 -19.13 -12.60 18.84
N ALA A 278 -19.81 -13.23 19.80
CA ALA A 278 -19.21 -14.34 20.56
C ALA A 278 -18.82 -15.53 19.67
N MET A 279 -19.69 -15.92 18.72
CA MET A 279 -19.37 -16.95 17.75
C MET A 279 -18.21 -16.53 16.82
N ILE A 280 -18.19 -15.29 16.35
CA ILE A 280 -17.08 -14.78 15.53
C ILE A 280 -15.76 -14.82 16.35
N ALA A 281 -15.80 -14.45 17.63
CA ALA A 281 -14.62 -14.55 18.50
C ALA A 281 -14.11 -15.98 18.62
N ASP A 282 -15.01 -16.96 18.77
CA ASP A 282 -14.63 -18.37 18.84
C ASP A 282 -14.15 -18.90 17.49
N LEU A 283 -14.79 -18.54 16.36
CA LEU A 283 -14.30 -18.86 15.00
C LEU A 283 -12.88 -18.33 14.76
N ARG A 284 -12.61 -17.11 15.16
CA ARG A 284 -11.26 -16.49 15.08
C ARG A 284 -10.23 -17.22 15.94
N LYS A 285 -10.64 -17.66 17.12
CA LYS A 285 -9.79 -18.43 18.02
C LYS A 285 -9.48 -19.83 17.46
N ASP A 286 -10.49 -20.50 16.89
CA ASP A 286 -10.32 -21.82 16.28
C ASP A 286 -9.47 -21.74 15.02
N ALA A 287 -9.63 -20.68 14.19
CA ALA A 287 -8.76 -20.43 13.05
C ALA A 287 -7.29 -20.26 13.47
N LEU A 288 -7.02 -19.52 14.53
CA LEU A 288 -5.66 -19.36 15.07
C LEU A 288 -5.12 -20.71 15.59
N ALA A 289 -5.92 -21.48 16.32
CA ALA A 289 -5.53 -22.80 16.81
C ALA A 289 -5.23 -23.79 15.66
N HIS A 290 -6.00 -23.72 14.59
CA HIS A 290 -5.75 -24.50 13.36
C HIS A 290 -4.40 -24.12 12.74
N ILE A 291 -4.12 -22.83 12.56
CA ILE A 291 -2.83 -22.32 12.06
C ILE A 291 -1.68 -22.81 12.94
N ASP A 292 -1.80 -22.71 14.25
CA ASP A 292 -0.78 -23.13 15.21
C ASP A 292 -0.52 -24.65 15.18
N SER A 293 -1.55 -25.43 14.84
CA SER A 293 -1.44 -26.89 14.74
C SER A 293 -0.84 -27.37 13.42
N VAL A 294 -1.27 -26.75 12.30
CA VAL A 294 -0.94 -27.22 10.94
C VAL A 294 0.33 -26.59 10.40
N ALA A 295 0.56 -25.32 10.72
CA ALA A 295 1.67 -24.53 10.20
C ALA A 295 2.35 -23.69 11.30
N PRO A 296 2.88 -24.34 12.38
CA PRO A 296 3.43 -23.62 13.52
C PRO A 296 4.62 -22.74 13.10
N GLY A 297 4.50 -21.42 13.38
CA GLY A 297 5.54 -20.45 13.07
C GLY A 297 5.71 -20.09 11.58
N TYR A 298 4.93 -20.69 10.68
CA TYR A 298 5.00 -20.40 9.24
C TYR A 298 4.49 -18.97 8.93
N TYR A 299 3.32 -18.61 9.47
CA TYR A 299 2.78 -17.25 9.33
C TYR A 299 3.25 -16.39 10.52
N ASN A 300 4.43 -15.81 10.38
CA ASN A 300 5.04 -14.98 11.42
C ASN A 300 4.41 -13.56 11.42
N LEU A 301 3.10 -13.49 11.67
CA LEU A 301 2.32 -12.27 11.70
C LEU A 301 2.16 -11.82 13.17
N SER A 302 2.76 -10.70 13.53
CA SER A 302 2.73 -10.18 14.92
C SER A 302 1.33 -9.91 15.46
N LEU A 303 0.34 -9.67 14.58
CA LEU A 303 -1.07 -9.58 14.97
C LEU A 303 -1.58 -10.91 15.54
N LEU A 304 -1.15 -12.07 15.01
CA LEU A 304 -1.50 -13.37 15.57
C LEU A 304 -0.84 -13.60 16.93
N ASP A 305 0.38 -13.09 17.15
CA ASP A 305 1.02 -13.12 18.48
C ASP A 305 0.27 -12.28 19.48
N PHE A 306 -0.25 -11.13 19.05
CA PHE A 306 -1.13 -10.33 19.88
C PHE A 306 -2.44 -11.07 20.21
N HIS A 307 -3.04 -11.80 19.27
CA HIS A 307 -4.21 -12.65 19.52
C HIS A 307 -3.90 -13.74 20.54
N ARG A 308 -2.76 -14.44 20.40
CA ARG A 308 -2.29 -15.44 21.39
C ARG A 308 -2.14 -14.84 22.79
N LYS A 309 -1.61 -13.60 22.86
CA LYS A 309 -1.47 -12.86 24.12
C LYS A 309 -2.83 -12.53 24.75
N LEU A 310 -3.81 -12.07 23.95
CA LEU A 310 -5.18 -11.81 24.40
C LEU A 310 -5.87 -13.09 24.93
N ILE A 311 -5.71 -14.21 24.21
CA ILE A 311 -6.26 -15.51 24.63
C ILE A 311 -5.64 -15.96 25.94
N LYS A 312 -4.30 -15.94 26.02
CA LYS A 312 -3.55 -16.35 27.21
C LYS A 312 -3.86 -15.52 28.44
N SER A 313 -4.11 -14.23 28.28
CA SER A 313 -4.44 -13.31 29.37
C SER A 313 -5.95 -13.26 29.71
N GLY A 314 -6.79 -14.02 28.99
CA GLY A 314 -8.24 -14.10 29.24
C GLY A 314 -9.03 -12.89 28.75
N HIS A 315 -8.46 -12.08 27.86
CA HIS A 315 -9.09 -10.86 27.35
C HIS A 315 -9.72 -11.01 25.95
N TRP A 316 -9.64 -12.20 25.35
CA TRP A 316 -10.04 -12.45 23.98
C TRP A 316 -11.49 -12.07 23.69
N MET A 317 -12.44 -12.51 24.54
CA MET A 317 -13.85 -12.21 24.34
C MET A 317 -14.13 -10.71 24.48
N ALA A 318 -13.62 -10.07 25.52
CA ALA A 318 -13.81 -8.63 25.74
C ALA A 318 -13.20 -7.79 24.61
N TYR A 319 -12.04 -8.20 24.09
CA TYR A 319 -11.42 -7.58 22.92
C TYR A 319 -12.30 -7.67 21.68
N ASN A 320 -12.87 -8.83 21.37
CA ASN A 320 -13.74 -8.99 20.19
C ASN A 320 -15.07 -8.24 20.36
N MET A 321 -15.66 -8.20 21.58
CA MET A 321 -16.82 -7.38 21.89
C MET A 321 -16.53 -5.89 21.69
N TRP A 322 -15.38 -5.40 22.16
CA TRP A 322 -14.93 -4.04 21.92
C TRP A 322 -14.68 -3.77 20.42
N LEU A 323 -13.93 -4.64 19.76
CA LEU A 323 -13.52 -4.47 18.36
C LEU A 323 -14.72 -4.32 17.43
N MET A 324 -15.73 -5.18 17.58
CA MET A 324 -16.89 -5.26 16.69
C MET A 324 -18.13 -4.54 17.22
N SER A 325 -18.05 -3.85 18.38
CA SER A 325 -19.18 -3.11 18.94
C SER A 325 -19.85 -2.12 17.97
N PRO A 326 -19.11 -1.41 17.08
CA PRO A 326 -19.76 -0.49 16.16
C PRO A 326 -20.67 -1.16 15.11
N GLY A 327 -20.45 -2.45 14.83
CA GLY A 327 -21.29 -3.25 13.94
C GLY A 327 -22.40 -4.05 14.66
N ALA A 328 -22.25 -4.26 15.96
CA ALA A 328 -23.12 -5.13 16.77
C ALA A 328 -23.55 -4.49 18.09
N GLU A 329 -23.93 -3.22 18.06
CA GLU A 329 -24.20 -2.38 19.25
C GLU A 329 -25.18 -3.01 20.23
N GLU A 330 -26.32 -3.51 19.75
CA GLU A 330 -27.32 -4.16 20.62
C GLU A 330 -26.79 -5.40 21.34
N GLU A 331 -25.98 -6.20 20.67
CA GLU A 331 -25.43 -7.43 21.24
C GLU A 331 -24.36 -7.10 22.27
N THR A 332 -23.46 -6.20 21.94
CA THR A 332 -22.36 -5.81 22.83
C THR A 332 -22.88 -5.06 24.05
N ASN A 333 -23.89 -4.21 23.92
CA ASN A 333 -24.54 -3.56 25.03
C ASN A 333 -25.22 -4.58 25.97
N ARG A 334 -25.97 -5.55 25.42
CA ARG A 334 -26.56 -6.61 26.24
C ARG A 334 -25.52 -7.43 27.00
N TRP A 335 -24.36 -7.67 26.38
CA TRP A 335 -23.27 -8.38 27.04
C TRP A 335 -22.64 -7.51 28.13
N THR A 336 -22.41 -6.22 27.90
CA THR A 336 -21.86 -5.27 28.90
C THR A 336 -22.82 -4.97 30.05
N ASP A 337 -24.13 -5.09 29.82
CA ASP A 337 -25.13 -4.93 30.88
C ASP A 337 -25.14 -6.08 31.90
N THR A 338 -24.42 -7.19 31.60
CA THR A 338 -24.21 -8.25 32.59
C THR A 338 -23.03 -7.91 33.51
N SER A 339 -23.13 -8.28 34.80
CA SER A 339 -22.04 -8.07 35.77
C SER A 339 -20.70 -8.72 35.33
N GLU A 340 -20.77 -9.84 34.62
CA GLU A 340 -19.61 -10.58 34.07
C GLU A 340 -19.01 -9.84 32.88
N GLY A 341 -19.84 -9.35 31.95
CA GLY A 341 -19.41 -8.60 30.78
C GLY A 341 -18.80 -7.25 31.15
N GLU A 342 -19.45 -6.50 32.08
CA GLU A 342 -18.90 -5.25 32.60
C GLU A 342 -17.53 -5.47 33.27
N ALA A 343 -17.42 -6.46 34.13
CA ALA A 343 -16.17 -6.79 34.81
C ALA A 343 -15.06 -7.22 33.83
N ALA A 344 -15.42 -8.00 32.78
CA ALA A 344 -14.48 -8.44 31.75
C ALA A 344 -14.00 -7.25 30.90
N LEU A 345 -14.90 -6.36 30.49
CA LEU A 345 -14.57 -5.17 29.73
C LEU A 345 -13.65 -4.22 30.50
N ASN A 346 -13.95 -3.98 31.78
CA ASN A 346 -13.12 -3.13 32.64
C ASN A 346 -11.70 -3.72 32.85
N LYS A 347 -11.58 -5.03 33.03
CA LYS A 347 -10.27 -5.70 33.11
C LYS A 347 -9.51 -5.59 31.79
N PHE A 348 -10.22 -5.79 30.68
CA PHE A 348 -9.62 -5.65 29.34
C PHE A 348 -9.15 -4.21 29.11
N ALA A 349 -9.97 -3.19 29.39
CA ALA A 349 -9.62 -1.79 29.16
C ALA A 349 -8.34 -1.39 29.92
N ASN A 350 -8.20 -1.80 31.19
CA ASN A 350 -6.99 -1.56 31.97
C ASN A 350 -5.76 -2.27 31.38
N TRP A 351 -5.92 -3.52 30.98
CA TRP A 351 -4.86 -4.28 30.36
C TRP A 351 -4.46 -3.71 28.99
N PHE A 352 -5.44 -3.32 28.16
CA PHE A 352 -5.26 -2.80 26.82
C PHE A 352 -4.52 -1.46 26.80
N ALA A 353 -4.71 -0.62 27.80
CA ALA A 353 -3.99 0.65 27.94
C ALA A 353 -2.46 0.47 27.91
N GLU A 354 -1.97 -0.65 28.48
CA GLU A 354 -0.53 -0.97 28.54
C GLU A 354 -0.06 -1.97 27.48
N ASN A 355 -1.00 -2.68 26.84
CA ASN A 355 -0.71 -3.84 25.99
C ASN A 355 -1.31 -3.75 24.60
N ARG A 356 -1.70 -2.56 24.15
CA ARG A 356 -2.26 -2.33 22.81
C ARG A 356 -1.30 -2.82 21.73
N TYR A 357 -1.86 -3.42 20.68
CA TYR A 357 -1.07 -3.78 19.52
C TYR A 357 -0.59 -2.52 18.78
N VAL A 358 0.70 -2.43 18.59
CA VAL A 358 1.36 -1.46 17.73
C VAL A 358 2.28 -2.26 16.81
N PRO A 359 2.15 -2.13 15.49
CA PRO A 359 3.05 -2.82 14.57
C PRO A 359 4.50 -2.39 14.83
N THR A 360 5.41 -3.37 14.88
CA THR A 360 6.85 -3.12 14.88
C THR A 360 7.34 -2.92 13.46
N GLU A 361 8.57 -2.43 13.27
CA GLU A 361 9.15 -2.22 11.93
C GLU A 361 9.15 -3.48 11.05
N ASP A 362 9.24 -4.67 11.66
CA ASP A 362 9.23 -5.94 10.93
C ASP A 362 7.82 -6.43 10.57
N ALA A 363 6.79 -6.06 11.34
CA ALA A 363 5.43 -6.58 11.17
C ALA A 363 4.80 -6.20 9.81
N PRO A 364 4.89 -4.94 9.33
CA PRO A 364 4.38 -4.57 8.02
C PRO A 364 5.10 -5.29 6.88
N THR A 365 6.40 -5.52 7.00
CA THR A 365 7.18 -6.27 6.01
C THR A 365 6.68 -7.71 5.88
N VAL A 366 6.37 -8.37 7.01
CA VAL A 366 5.79 -9.72 7.02
C VAL A 366 4.39 -9.71 6.39
N MET A 367 3.52 -8.76 6.76
CA MET A 367 2.18 -8.60 6.16
C MET A 367 2.29 -8.40 4.64
N THR A 368 3.18 -7.52 4.19
CA THR A 368 3.39 -7.25 2.77
C THR A 368 3.92 -8.48 2.04
N LYS A 369 4.83 -9.25 2.63
CA LYS A 369 5.32 -10.50 2.04
C LYS A 369 4.22 -11.55 1.95
N LEU A 370 3.45 -11.76 3.01
CA LEU A 370 2.33 -12.70 3.00
C LEU A 370 1.27 -12.30 1.96
N PHE A 371 1.02 -11.00 1.82
CA PHE A 371 0.13 -10.48 0.80
C PHE A 371 0.72 -10.69 -0.61
N LYS A 372 1.94 -10.23 -0.87
CA LYS A 372 2.58 -10.31 -2.20
C LYS A 372 2.80 -11.75 -2.65
N SER A 373 3.10 -12.68 -1.75
CA SER A 373 3.27 -14.09 -2.09
C SER A 373 1.97 -14.77 -2.58
N HIS A 374 0.81 -14.15 -2.31
CA HIS A 374 -0.48 -14.80 -2.53
C HIS A 374 -1.46 -14.00 -3.41
N VAL A 375 -1.13 -12.81 -3.82
CA VAL A 375 -2.00 -11.90 -4.61
C VAL A 375 -1.38 -11.50 -5.94
N LEU A 376 -0.29 -12.13 -6.37
CA LEU A 376 0.04 -12.09 -7.78
C LEU A 376 -1.02 -12.92 -8.53
N ASN A 377 -2.14 -12.28 -8.82
CA ASN A 377 -3.10 -12.84 -9.74
C ASN A 377 -2.43 -12.91 -11.12
N ILE A 378 -1.84 -14.04 -11.42
CA ILE A 378 -1.23 -14.32 -12.72
C ILE A 378 -2.36 -14.90 -13.57
N PRO A 379 -2.80 -14.22 -14.63
CA PRO A 379 -3.82 -14.75 -15.53
C PRO A 379 -3.37 -16.09 -16.10
N SER A 380 -4.29 -17.01 -16.28
CA SER A 380 -3.97 -18.32 -16.83
C SER A 380 -3.55 -18.22 -18.31
N GLU A 381 -2.83 -19.20 -18.83
CA GLU A 381 -2.49 -19.24 -20.25
C GLU A 381 -3.72 -19.12 -21.15
N LYS A 382 -4.86 -19.69 -20.75
CA LYS A 382 -6.12 -19.59 -21.50
C LYS A 382 -6.64 -18.16 -21.61
N ASP A 383 -6.40 -17.33 -20.61
CA ASP A 383 -6.85 -15.94 -20.59
C ASP A 383 -6.10 -15.10 -21.62
N ILE A 384 -4.90 -15.51 -22.02
CA ILE A 384 -4.00 -14.80 -22.94
C ILE A 384 -3.69 -15.56 -24.23
N GLU A 385 -4.41 -16.65 -24.55
CA GLU A 385 -4.28 -17.39 -25.81
C GLU A 385 -4.72 -16.57 -27.04
N THR A 386 -5.53 -15.55 -26.83
CA THR A 386 -6.07 -14.70 -27.90
C THR A 386 -5.56 -13.28 -27.79
N VAL A 387 -5.49 -12.58 -28.92
CA VAL A 387 -5.16 -11.16 -28.98
C VAL A 387 -6.06 -10.31 -28.07
N GLU A 388 -7.36 -10.61 -28.06
CA GLU A 388 -8.31 -9.91 -27.20
C GLU A 388 -8.03 -10.18 -25.71
N GLY A 389 -7.71 -11.43 -25.36
CA GLY A 389 -7.28 -11.80 -24.01
C GLY A 389 -6.00 -11.06 -23.59
N CYS A 390 -5.01 -10.96 -24.49
CA CYS A 390 -3.81 -10.17 -24.24
C CYS A 390 -4.10 -8.69 -23.98
N ARG A 391 -5.04 -8.08 -24.72
CA ARG A 391 -5.47 -6.70 -24.50
C ARG A 391 -6.17 -6.51 -23.17
N GLN A 392 -7.03 -7.45 -22.77
CA GLN A 392 -7.72 -7.41 -21.47
C GLN A 392 -6.75 -7.53 -20.30
N HIS A 393 -5.66 -8.28 -20.46
CA HIS A 393 -4.63 -8.51 -19.45
C HIS A 393 -3.35 -7.65 -19.63
N ARG A 394 -3.46 -6.55 -20.38
CA ARG A 394 -2.34 -5.62 -20.61
C ARG A 394 -1.81 -5.00 -19.32
N ASP A 395 -2.70 -4.60 -18.42
CA ASP A 395 -2.33 -4.01 -17.13
C ASP A 395 -1.72 -5.06 -16.18
N ASP A 396 -2.18 -6.32 -16.28
CA ASP A 396 -1.55 -7.44 -15.58
C ASP A 396 -0.13 -7.68 -16.09
N ALA A 397 0.10 -7.62 -17.40
CA ALA A 397 1.44 -7.76 -17.97
C ALA A 397 2.40 -6.66 -17.48
N LEU A 398 1.94 -5.41 -17.42
CA LEU A 398 2.72 -4.31 -16.86
C LEU A 398 3.03 -4.53 -15.37
N ARG A 399 2.04 -4.90 -14.58
CA ARG A 399 2.17 -5.15 -13.15
C ARG A 399 3.14 -6.29 -12.86
N LEU A 400 3.01 -7.40 -13.57
CA LEU A 400 3.86 -8.58 -13.40
C LEU A 400 5.30 -8.32 -13.86
N ALA A 401 5.49 -7.53 -14.91
CA ALA A 401 6.80 -7.11 -15.39
C ALA A 401 7.54 -6.28 -14.33
N LYS A 402 6.88 -5.26 -13.78
CA LYS A 402 7.42 -4.44 -12.67
C LYS A 402 7.74 -5.28 -11.46
N TRP A 403 6.80 -6.13 -11.05
CA TRP A 403 7.01 -7.02 -9.92
C TRP A 403 8.27 -7.89 -10.11
N TYR A 404 8.44 -8.50 -11.30
CA TYR A 404 9.60 -9.37 -11.57
C TYR A 404 10.92 -8.60 -11.41
N LEU A 405 11.00 -7.40 -11.95
CA LEU A 405 12.21 -6.57 -11.89
C LEU A 405 12.57 -6.13 -10.46
N GLU A 406 11.61 -6.02 -9.58
CA GLU A 406 11.83 -5.65 -8.18
C GLU A 406 12.28 -6.83 -7.29
N GLN A 407 12.01 -8.09 -7.70
CA GLN A 407 12.31 -9.24 -6.87
C GLN A 407 13.83 -9.55 -6.83
N PRO A 408 14.34 -10.07 -5.70
CA PRO A 408 15.62 -10.75 -5.69
C PRO A 408 15.58 -11.95 -6.63
N SER A 409 16.64 -12.15 -7.44
CA SER A 409 16.69 -13.29 -8.34
C SER A 409 16.70 -14.62 -7.57
N ASN A 410 15.75 -15.49 -7.91
CA ASN A 410 15.67 -16.84 -7.35
C ASN A 410 15.06 -17.80 -8.38
N ILE A 411 15.93 -18.57 -9.06
CA ILE A 411 15.51 -19.55 -10.08
C ILE A 411 14.57 -20.64 -9.52
N ASN A 412 14.59 -20.87 -8.24
CA ASN A 412 13.73 -21.88 -7.60
C ASN A 412 12.37 -21.33 -7.19
N ASP A 413 12.19 -20.01 -7.24
CA ASP A 413 10.91 -19.39 -6.91
C ASP A 413 9.84 -19.71 -7.96
N VAL A 414 8.80 -20.43 -7.54
CA VAL A 414 7.70 -20.86 -8.43
C VAL A 414 6.97 -19.67 -9.02
N THR A 415 6.74 -18.64 -8.21
CA THR A 415 6.03 -17.42 -8.63
C THR A 415 6.81 -16.66 -9.70
N GLN A 416 8.15 -16.55 -9.56
CA GLN A 416 8.98 -15.93 -10.58
C GLN A 416 8.94 -16.73 -11.90
N LYS A 417 8.92 -18.06 -11.84
CA LYS A 417 8.78 -18.92 -13.03
C LYS A 417 7.42 -18.71 -13.71
N GLU A 418 6.33 -18.69 -12.95
CA GLU A 418 4.99 -18.45 -13.47
C GLU A 418 4.85 -17.06 -14.11
N VAL A 419 5.39 -16.03 -13.47
CA VAL A 419 5.42 -14.67 -14.04
C VAL A 419 6.23 -14.62 -15.32
N MET A 420 7.41 -15.24 -15.36
CA MET A 420 8.23 -15.33 -16.56
C MET A 420 7.47 -16.03 -17.70
N GLN A 421 6.80 -17.15 -17.41
CA GLN A 421 6.02 -17.89 -18.39
C GLN A 421 4.84 -17.04 -18.91
N PHE A 422 4.12 -16.38 -18.01
CA PHE A 422 3.04 -15.46 -18.39
C PHE A 422 3.56 -14.33 -19.30
N LEU A 423 4.64 -13.63 -18.92
CA LEU A 423 5.18 -12.52 -19.71
C LEU A 423 5.66 -12.99 -21.08
N LEU A 424 6.27 -14.17 -21.16
CA LEU A 424 6.70 -14.75 -22.43
C LEU A 424 5.47 -15.06 -23.31
N SER A 425 4.47 -15.76 -22.78
CA SER A 425 3.26 -16.11 -23.52
C SER A 425 2.48 -14.86 -23.95
N TRP A 426 2.33 -13.87 -23.07
CA TRP A 426 1.67 -12.62 -23.40
C TRP A 426 2.42 -11.85 -24.51
N SER A 427 3.74 -11.78 -24.44
CA SER A 427 4.55 -11.09 -25.46
C SER A 427 4.51 -11.75 -26.84
N MET A 428 4.28 -13.07 -26.89
CA MET A 428 4.14 -13.82 -28.14
C MET A 428 2.75 -13.71 -28.77
N ASN A 429 1.72 -13.51 -27.95
CA ASN A 429 0.32 -13.53 -28.38
C ASN A 429 -0.29 -12.13 -28.59
N THR A 430 0.35 -11.08 -28.04
CA THR A 430 -0.13 -9.70 -28.24
C THR A 430 0.14 -9.20 -29.67
N ASP A 431 -0.80 -8.41 -30.22
CA ASP A 431 -0.61 -7.66 -31.47
C ASP A 431 -0.32 -6.16 -31.22
N GLU A 432 -0.31 -5.75 -29.95
CA GLU A 432 -0.09 -4.35 -29.61
C GLU A 432 1.37 -3.91 -29.74
N PHE A 433 2.30 -4.86 -29.55
CA PHE A 433 3.74 -4.63 -29.50
C PHE A 433 4.51 -5.72 -30.25
N THR A 434 5.60 -5.34 -30.89
CA THR A 434 6.52 -6.29 -31.53
C THR A 434 7.84 -6.30 -30.79
N PHE A 435 8.09 -7.38 -30.06
CA PHE A 435 9.33 -7.57 -29.31
C PHE A 435 10.37 -8.25 -30.17
N LYS A 436 11.54 -7.62 -30.32
CA LYS A 436 12.70 -8.28 -30.90
C LYS A 436 13.45 -9.01 -29.80
N LEU A 437 13.33 -10.33 -29.80
CA LEU A 437 13.99 -11.20 -28.83
C LEU A 437 15.22 -11.83 -29.50
N ASP A 438 16.40 -11.51 -29.00
CA ASP A 438 17.63 -12.15 -29.40
C ASP A 438 18.26 -12.87 -28.20
N ALA A 439 18.17 -14.20 -28.21
CA ALA A 439 18.72 -15.04 -27.15
C ALA A 439 20.24 -14.91 -27.01
N ASP A 440 20.92 -14.43 -28.05
CA ASP A 440 22.39 -14.24 -28.04
C ASP A 440 22.80 -12.96 -27.29
N GLN A 441 21.84 -12.05 -26.98
CA GLN A 441 22.11 -10.79 -26.26
C GLN A 441 22.38 -11.00 -24.77
N ILE A 442 21.81 -12.06 -24.17
CA ILE A 442 21.98 -12.40 -22.75
C ILE A 442 22.29 -13.90 -22.64
N PRO A 443 23.49 -14.32 -23.06
CA PRO A 443 23.81 -15.73 -23.10
C PRO A 443 23.87 -16.36 -21.71
N GLY A 444 23.13 -17.45 -21.54
CA GLY A 444 23.39 -18.45 -20.51
C GLY A 444 22.67 -18.25 -19.17
N HIS A 445 21.87 -17.18 -18.99
CA HIS A 445 21.12 -16.94 -17.74
C HIS A 445 19.62 -16.75 -17.98
N VAL A 446 18.84 -17.71 -17.52
CA VAL A 446 17.37 -17.69 -17.65
C VAL A 446 16.77 -16.50 -16.91
N GLU A 447 17.30 -16.17 -15.73
CA GLU A 447 16.84 -15.07 -14.88
C GLU A 447 17.11 -13.69 -15.51
N LEU A 448 18.25 -13.52 -16.18
CA LEU A 448 18.55 -12.28 -16.90
C LEU A 448 17.70 -12.15 -18.17
N PHE A 449 17.42 -13.27 -18.84
CA PHE A 449 16.47 -13.28 -19.95
C PHE A 449 15.06 -12.89 -19.48
N ALA A 450 14.62 -13.43 -18.35
CA ALA A 450 13.34 -13.07 -17.75
C ALA A 450 13.28 -11.59 -17.33
N ALA A 451 14.37 -11.06 -16.76
CA ALA A 451 14.48 -9.63 -16.45
C ALA A 451 14.44 -8.76 -17.73
N TYR A 452 15.08 -9.23 -18.81
CA TYR A 452 15.01 -8.57 -20.11
C TYR A 452 13.58 -8.54 -20.66
N MET A 453 12.86 -9.67 -20.61
CA MET A 453 11.47 -9.76 -21.04
C MET A 453 10.56 -8.85 -20.20
N ALA A 454 10.77 -8.82 -18.89
CA ALA A 454 10.03 -7.95 -17.99
C ALA A 454 10.30 -6.47 -18.33
N ALA A 455 11.55 -6.07 -18.49
CA ALA A 455 11.91 -4.68 -18.84
C ALA A 455 11.37 -4.26 -20.22
N MET A 456 11.38 -5.17 -21.20
CA MET A 456 10.79 -4.95 -22.52
C MET A 456 9.28 -4.73 -22.42
N THR A 457 8.58 -5.58 -21.67
CA THR A 457 7.13 -5.49 -21.48
C THR A 457 6.75 -4.20 -20.76
N GLU A 458 7.43 -3.89 -19.67
CA GLU A 458 7.22 -2.64 -18.92
C GLU A 458 7.39 -1.42 -19.84
N HIS A 459 8.53 -1.31 -20.51
CA HIS A 459 8.84 -0.16 -21.35
C HIS A 459 7.86 -0.01 -22.52
N ALA A 460 7.54 -1.10 -23.21
CA ALA A 460 6.60 -1.09 -24.33
C ALA A 460 5.22 -0.58 -23.90
N ILE A 461 4.72 -1.05 -22.76
CA ILE A 461 3.40 -0.68 -22.26
C ILE A 461 3.40 0.76 -21.71
N GLU A 462 4.37 1.13 -20.85
CA GLU A 462 4.41 2.47 -20.23
C GLU A 462 4.56 3.60 -21.22
N PHE A 463 5.45 3.42 -22.21
CA PHE A 463 5.76 4.46 -23.18
C PHE A 463 5.03 4.26 -24.52
N ASN A 464 4.19 3.21 -24.62
CA ASN A 464 3.44 2.85 -25.82
C ASN A 464 4.34 2.73 -27.08
N VAL A 465 5.51 2.12 -26.89
CA VAL A 465 6.48 1.89 -27.98
C VAL A 465 6.11 0.59 -28.68
N LYS A 466 5.63 0.68 -29.93
CA LYS A 466 5.06 -0.45 -30.68
C LYS A 466 6.09 -1.45 -31.19
N GLU A 467 7.30 -1.00 -31.48
CA GLU A 467 8.41 -1.82 -31.97
C GLU A 467 9.69 -1.44 -31.23
N THR A 468 10.54 -2.41 -30.97
CA THR A 468 11.82 -2.16 -30.32
C THR A 468 12.70 -1.24 -31.19
N ASP A 469 13.00 -0.07 -30.69
CA ASP A 469 13.94 0.89 -31.28
C ASP A 469 15.23 1.01 -30.43
N GLU A 470 16.20 1.83 -30.89
CA GLU A 470 17.46 2.06 -30.21
C GLU A 470 17.28 2.64 -28.80
N ALA A 471 16.32 3.55 -28.62
CA ALA A 471 16.06 4.20 -27.34
C ALA A 471 15.49 3.20 -26.34
N MET A 472 14.46 2.44 -26.74
CA MET A 472 13.89 1.37 -25.93
C MET A 472 14.93 0.33 -25.54
N TYR A 473 15.73 -0.16 -26.49
CA TYR A 473 16.78 -1.14 -26.22
C TYR A 473 17.77 -0.64 -25.17
N CYS A 474 18.22 0.62 -25.28
CA CYS A 474 19.13 1.20 -24.31
C CYS A 474 18.53 1.26 -22.89
N GLU A 475 17.29 1.72 -22.74
CA GLU A 475 16.65 1.81 -21.43
C GLU A 475 16.37 0.42 -20.83
N VAL A 476 15.91 -0.53 -21.63
CA VAL A 476 15.71 -1.93 -21.20
C VAL A 476 17.03 -2.55 -20.71
N MET A 477 18.11 -2.39 -21.47
CA MET A 477 19.41 -2.93 -21.05
C MET A 477 19.93 -2.25 -19.78
N LEU A 478 19.67 -0.98 -19.56
CA LEU A 478 20.03 -0.32 -18.31
C LEU A 478 19.28 -0.92 -17.11
N GLN A 479 18.00 -1.25 -17.26
CA GLN A 479 17.23 -1.94 -16.22
C GLN A 479 17.79 -3.36 -15.95
N VAL A 480 18.13 -4.11 -17.00
CA VAL A 480 18.72 -5.45 -16.85
C VAL A 480 20.09 -5.40 -16.16
N ILE A 481 20.92 -4.42 -16.50
CA ILE A 481 22.22 -4.20 -15.85
C ILE A 481 22.02 -3.85 -14.37
N ASP A 482 21.04 -3.01 -14.03
CA ASP A 482 20.71 -2.70 -12.65
C ASP A 482 20.16 -3.92 -11.89
N TYR A 483 19.30 -4.72 -12.53
CA TYR A 483 18.83 -5.99 -11.98
C TYR A 483 20.00 -6.93 -11.70
N TYR A 484 20.92 -7.11 -12.64
CA TYR A 484 22.14 -7.92 -12.47
C TYR A 484 22.98 -7.40 -11.30
N LYS A 485 23.22 -6.08 -11.24
CA LYS A 485 24.00 -5.47 -10.16
C LYS A 485 23.45 -5.75 -8.78
N ARG A 486 22.13 -5.66 -8.62
CA ARG A 486 21.43 -5.94 -7.35
C ARG A 486 21.44 -7.43 -6.98
N ASN A 487 21.49 -8.31 -7.96
CA ASN A 487 21.36 -9.75 -7.79
C ASN A 487 22.68 -10.51 -8.03
N LYS A 488 23.81 -9.82 -8.11
CA LYS A 488 25.11 -10.40 -8.48
C LYS A 488 25.57 -11.52 -7.55
N GLU A 489 25.26 -11.43 -6.26
CA GLU A 489 25.60 -12.47 -5.27
C GLU A 489 24.89 -13.81 -5.59
N THR A 490 23.65 -13.75 -6.06
CA THR A 490 22.85 -14.93 -6.42
C THR A 490 23.15 -15.44 -7.83
N LEU A 491 23.27 -14.52 -8.82
CA LEU A 491 23.49 -14.85 -10.21
C LEU A 491 24.94 -15.26 -10.51
N GLY A 492 25.89 -14.92 -9.64
CA GLY A 492 27.30 -15.11 -9.87
C GLY A 492 27.86 -14.11 -10.92
N THR A 493 29.08 -14.39 -11.37
CA THR A 493 29.76 -13.54 -12.37
C THR A 493 29.29 -13.91 -13.77
N VAL A 494 28.70 -12.95 -14.49
CA VAL A 494 28.27 -13.07 -15.87
C VAL A 494 29.13 -12.14 -16.72
N ASP A 495 30.09 -12.68 -17.45
CA ASP A 495 31.09 -11.90 -18.20
C ASP A 495 30.47 -10.88 -19.16
N ALA A 496 29.35 -11.23 -19.78
CA ALA A 496 28.59 -10.33 -20.65
C ALA A 496 28.06 -9.09 -19.91
N MET A 497 27.79 -9.20 -18.62
CA MET A 497 27.28 -8.11 -17.76
C MET A 497 28.41 -7.33 -17.08
N GLU A 498 29.50 -8.00 -16.71
CA GLU A 498 30.65 -7.36 -16.05
C GLU A 498 31.28 -6.25 -16.90
N LYS A 499 31.30 -6.42 -18.21
CA LYS A 499 31.82 -5.39 -19.14
C LYS A 499 31.06 -4.06 -19.00
N TYR A 500 29.72 -4.11 -18.73
CA TYR A 500 28.90 -2.91 -18.59
C TYR A 500 29.08 -2.23 -17.23
N LEU A 501 29.31 -3.00 -16.18
CA LEU A 501 29.53 -2.45 -14.83
C LEU A 501 30.84 -1.63 -14.74
N ALA A 502 31.80 -1.87 -15.62
CA ALA A 502 33.07 -1.15 -15.67
C ALA A 502 32.99 0.18 -16.45
N MET A 503 31.86 0.48 -17.12
CA MET A 503 31.69 1.65 -17.98
C MET A 503 31.05 2.83 -17.21
N ASP A 504 31.46 4.06 -17.54
CA ASP A 504 30.70 5.24 -17.13
C ASP A 504 29.39 5.35 -17.94
N GLY A 505 28.43 6.14 -17.43
CA GLY A 505 27.09 6.20 -17.99
C GLY A 505 27.02 6.65 -19.47
N ALA A 506 27.93 7.52 -19.93
CA ALA A 506 27.95 7.98 -21.31
C ALA A 506 28.54 6.92 -22.25
N THR A 507 29.63 6.27 -21.83
CA THR A 507 30.26 5.16 -22.55
C THR A 507 29.31 3.98 -22.65
N LEU A 508 28.59 3.65 -21.56
CA LEU A 508 27.63 2.57 -21.54
C LEU A 508 26.50 2.79 -22.55
N ARG A 509 25.84 3.97 -22.53
CA ARG A 509 24.77 4.28 -23.50
C ARG A 509 25.25 4.23 -24.95
N ASN A 510 26.43 4.76 -25.24
CA ASN A 510 27.01 4.69 -26.58
C ASN A 510 27.29 3.26 -27.01
N THR A 511 27.78 2.41 -26.11
CA THR A 511 28.06 0.99 -26.38
C THR A 511 26.77 0.25 -26.69
N LEU A 512 25.72 0.43 -25.88
CA LEU A 512 24.40 -0.18 -26.10
C LEU A 512 23.76 0.25 -27.44
N ALA A 513 23.86 1.54 -27.77
CA ALA A 513 23.40 2.04 -29.07
C ALA A 513 24.15 1.44 -30.26
N GLN A 514 25.47 1.20 -30.14
CA GLN A 514 26.25 0.52 -31.16
C GLN A 514 25.92 -0.97 -31.27
N GLU A 515 25.66 -1.65 -30.16
CA GLU A 515 25.23 -3.03 -30.14
C GLU A 515 23.87 -3.18 -30.85
N TYR A 516 22.90 -2.34 -30.54
CA TYR A 516 21.59 -2.35 -31.22
C TYR A 516 21.73 -2.24 -32.73
N LYS A 517 22.66 -1.42 -33.25
CA LYS A 517 22.89 -1.26 -34.69
C LYS A 517 23.47 -2.52 -35.39
N LYS A 518 24.11 -3.41 -34.64
CA LYS A 518 24.61 -4.68 -35.15
C LYS A 518 23.52 -5.73 -35.33
N PHE A 519 22.38 -5.55 -34.66
CA PHE A 519 21.22 -6.45 -34.69
C PHE A 519 20.18 -6.05 -35.75
N LYS A 520 20.37 -4.94 -36.45
CA LYS A 520 19.59 -4.51 -37.62
C LYS A 520 20.15 -5.14 -38.90
#